data_2273c02f07fc2859405a09f26ec4e190
#
_entry.id   2273c02f07fc2859405a09f26ec4e190
#
_cell.length_a   1.000
_cell.length_b   1.000
_cell.length_c   1.000
_cell.angle_alpha   90.00
_cell.angle_beta   90.00
_cell.angle_gamma   90.00
#
_symmetry.space_group_name_H-M   'P 1'
#
loop_
_entity.id
_entity.type
_entity.pdbx_description
1 polymer ?
#
loop_
_entity_poly.entity_id
_entity_poly.type
_entity_poly.pdbx_seq_one_letter_code
_entity_poly.pdbx_strand_id
1 'polypeptide(L)'
;GGTDVISYGGLMREYARQRGLKRWMIPVPFLTPWLSSLWLNLITPLYARIGRKLIDSIKHSSAVRNHDGLKEFDIKPIGVSEAMSRAIKKEEEYWNETSWPDALSSVGPEKNWGGVKFGNRIIDHRSLVISAGRSEAFAPIRRIGGNTGWYYVNTLWRLRGFVDYLFGGVGLRRGRRDPDHIRVGDSLDFWRVEAFEDDARLRLFAEMKLPGRAWLELEVK
;
A
#
# COMPACT_ATOMS: atom_id res chain seq x y z
N GLY A 1 21.21 -15.89 4.54
CA GLY A 1 20.24 -16.47 3.61
C GLY A 1 19.42 -17.56 4.24
N GLY A 2 18.33 -17.99 3.61
CA GLY A 2 17.52 -19.13 4.04
C GLY A 2 18.25 -20.46 3.87
N THR A 3 17.61 -21.54 4.35
CA THR A 3 18.15 -22.90 4.19
C THR A 3 18.03 -23.42 2.77
N ASP A 4 17.10 -22.89 1.98
CA ASP A 4 16.73 -23.37 0.66
C ASP A 4 17.24 -22.46 -0.45
N VAL A 5 17.63 -23.08 -1.56
CA VAL A 5 17.88 -22.39 -2.82
C VAL A 5 16.69 -22.67 -3.74
N ILE A 6 15.91 -21.66 -4.05
CA ILE A 6 14.69 -21.78 -4.84
C ILE A 6 14.64 -20.76 -5.96
N SER A 7 14.07 -21.14 -7.10
CA SER A 7 13.81 -20.20 -8.19
C SER A 7 12.62 -19.29 -7.88
N TYR A 8 12.55 -18.14 -8.54
CA TYR A 8 11.41 -17.22 -8.40
C TYR A 8 10.07 -17.89 -8.75
N GLY A 9 10.06 -18.72 -9.81
CA GLY A 9 8.89 -19.53 -10.14
C GLY A 9 8.54 -20.57 -9.07
N GLY A 10 9.53 -21.07 -8.35
CA GLY A 10 9.33 -21.92 -7.18
C GLY A 10 8.65 -21.19 -6.05
N LEU A 11 9.09 -19.96 -5.74
CA LEU A 11 8.45 -19.10 -4.73
C LEU A 11 6.98 -18.84 -5.07
N MET A 12 6.69 -18.51 -6.33
CA MET A 12 5.31 -18.28 -6.79
C MET A 12 4.44 -19.53 -6.64
N ARG A 13 4.97 -20.71 -6.95
CA ARG A 13 4.25 -21.98 -6.78
C ARG A 13 3.99 -22.28 -5.30
N GLU A 14 4.98 -22.05 -4.45
CA GLU A 14 4.82 -22.27 -3.01
C GLU A 14 3.77 -21.33 -2.40
N TYR A 15 3.77 -20.05 -2.79
CA TYR A 15 2.74 -19.12 -2.42
C TYR A 15 1.34 -19.57 -2.86
N ALA A 16 1.21 -19.96 -4.14
CA ALA A 16 -0.06 -20.45 -4.67
C ALA A 16 -0.54 -21.70 -3.93
N ARG A 17 0.38 -22.64 -3.59
CA ARG A 17 0.06 -23.83 -2.81
C ARG A 17 -0.50 -23.50 -1.43
N GLN A 18 0.14 -22.61 -0.70
CA GLN A 18 -0.27 -22.22 0.65
C GLN A 18 -1.59 -21.45 0.68
N ARG A 19 -1.84 -20.64 -0.36
CA ARG A 19 -3.12 -19.92 -0.55
C ARG A 19 -4.23 -20.76 -1.18
N GLY A 20 -3.98 -22.05 -1.51
CA GLY A 20 -4.93 -22.91 -2.18
C GLY A 20 -5.28 -22.46 -3.60
N LEU A 21 -4.42 -21.65 -4.25
CA LEU A 21 -4.65 -21.09 -5.56
C LEU A 21 -4.20 -22.06 -6.66
N LYS A 22 -5.13 -22.44 -7.55
CA LYS A 22 -4.77 -23.16 -8.78
C LYS A 22 -4.48 -22.15 -9.87
N ARG A 23 -3.19 -21.94 -10.18
CA ARG A 23 -2.73 -20.98 -11.20
C ARG A 23 -1.88 -21.68 -12.26
N TRP A 24 -2.19 -21.42 -13.50
CA TRP A 24 -1.39 -21.85 -14.64
C TRP A 24 -0.24 -20.85 -14.80
N MET A 25 0.98 -21.35 -14.82
CA MET A 25 2.17 -20.53 -15.08
C MET A 25 2.67 -20.88 -16.48
N ILE A 26 2.42 -20.00 -17.42
CA ILE A 26 2.85 -20.17 -18.81
C ILE A 26 4.16 -19.39 -18.97
N PRO A 27 5.29 -20.06 -19.27
CA PRO A 27 6.54 -19.37 -19.53
C PRO A 27 6.41 -18.59 -20.85
N VAL A 28 6.71 -17.29 -20.80
CA VAL A 28 6.67 -16.42 -21.98
C VAL A 28 8.10 -16.07 -22.37
N PRO A 29 8.67 -16.72 -23.40
CA PRO A 29 10.11 -16.64 -23.70
C PRO A 29 10.56 -15.28 -24.24
N PHE A 30 9.64 -14.45 -24.74
CA PHE A 30 9.95 -13.18 -25.39
C PHE A 30 9.54 -11.93 -24.60
N LEU A 31 9.02 -12.08 -23.37
CA LEU A 31 8.70 -10.92 -22.55
C LEU A 31 9.97 -10.30 -21.97
N THR A 32 10.30 -9.14 -22.52
CA THR A 32 11.41 -8.36 -21.95
C THR A 32 11.03 -7.84 -20.55
N PRO A 33 11.99 -7.64 -19.65
CA PRO A 33 11.73 -7.06 -18.34
C PRO A 33 11.00 -5.72 -18.40
N TRP A 34 11.17 -4.99 -19.50
CA TRP A 34 10.46 -3.73 -19.75
C TRP A 34 8.95 -3.95 -19.91
N LEU A 35 8.51 -4.89 -20.75
CA LEU A 35 7.10 -5.25 -20.91
C LEU A 35 6.50 -5.77 -19.60
N SER A 36 7.24 -6.61 -18.87
CA SER A 36 6.80 -7.11 -17.56
C SER A 36 6.64 -5.99 -16.55
N SER A 37 7.50 -4.97 -16.57
CA SER A 37 7.38 -3.81 -15.67
C SER A 37 6.18 -2.92 -16.00
N LEU A 38 5.82 -2.79 -17.28
CA LEU A 38 4.61 -2.07 -17.69
C LEU A 38 3.35 -2.82 -17.25
N TRP A 39 3.31 -4.13 -17.43
CA TRP A 39 2.22 -4.98 -16.96
C TRP A 39 2.05 -4.89 -15.45
N LEU A 40 3.16 -4.95 -14.71
CA LEU A 40 3.14 -4.80 -13.26
C LEU A 40 2.55 -3.45 -12.85
N ASN A 41 2.91 -2.37 -13.55
CA ASN A 41 2.35 -1.04 -13.28
C ASN A 41 0.85 -0.95 -13.57
N LEU A 42 0.34 -1.73 -14.51
CA LEU A 42 -1.08 -1.75 -14.84
C LEU A 42 -1.92 -2.47 -13.77
N ILE A 43 -1.40 -3.57 -13.21
CA ILE A 43 -2.16 -4.46 -12.32
C ILE A 43 -1.92 -4.17 -10.85
N THR A 44 -0.71 -3.72 -10.49
CA THR A 44 -0.34 -3.50 -9.09
C THR A 44 -0.14 -2.02 -8.78
N PRO A 45 -0.31 -1.60 -7.52
CA PRO A 45 -0.03 -0.23 -7.10
C PRO A 45 1.47 0.12 -7.05
N LEU A 46 2.31 -0.72 -7.64
CA LEU A 46 3.75 -0.52 -7.73
C LEU A 46 4.12 0.36 -8.91
N TYR A 47 4.96 1.36 -8.68
CA TYR A 47 5.49 2.20 -9.77
C TYR A 47 6.37 1.38 -10.71
N ALA A 48 6.16 1.53 -12.02
CA ALA A 48 6.93 0.85 -13.05
C ALA A 48 8.44 1.01 -12.88
N ARG A 49 8.89 2.16 -12.35
CA ARG A 49 10.32 2.41 -12.10
C ARG A 49 10.91 1.49 -11.02
N ILE A 50 10.19 1.26 -9.94
CA ILE A 50 10.61 0.35 -8.86
C ILE A 50 10.47 -1.09 -9.33
N GLY A 51 9.32 -1.43 -9.93
CA GLY A 51 9.06 -2.76 -10.50
C GLY A 51 10.12 -3.17 -11.51
N ARG A 52 10.57 -2.25 -12.38
CA ARG A 52 11.63 -2.53 -13.34
C ARG A 52 12.94 -2.93 -12.68
N LYS A 53 13.39 -2.20 -11.66
CA LYS A 53 14.63 -2.54 -10.94
C LYS A 53 14.53 -3.89 -10.23
N LEU A 54 13.38 -4.21 -9.66
CA LEU A 54 13.12 -5.51 -9.04
C LEU A 54 13.14 -6.64 -10.07
N ILE A 55 12.47 -6.47 -11.22
CA ILE A 55 12.44 -7.47 -12.30
C ILE A 55 13.83 -7.65 -12.89
N ASP A 56 14.61 -6.59 -13.07
CA ASP A 56 15.98 -6.70 -13.56
C ASP A 56 16.89 -7.45 -12.58
N SER A 57 16.67 -7.31 -11.27
CA SER A 57 17.43 -8.02 -10.25
C SER A 57 17.15 -9.54 -10.24
N ILE A 58 15.97 -9.97 -10.66
CA ILE A 58 15.58 -11.39 -10.72
C ILE A 58 16.45 -12.20 -11.73
N LYS A 59 17.04 -11.53 -12.72
CA LYS A 59 17.93 -12.18 -13.69
C LYS A 59 19.22 -12.70 -13.06
N HIS A 60 19.59 -12.18 -11.91
CA HIS A 60 20.83 -12.54 -11.24
C HIS A 60 20.59 -13.55 -10.14
N SER A 61 21.38 -14.62 -10.11
CA SER A 61 21.35 -15.56 -9.00
C SER A 61 21.92 -14.89 -7.75
N SER A 62 21.13 -14.91 -6.66
CA SER A 62 21.53 -14.39 -5.36
C SER A 62 21.55 -15.51 -4.31
N ALA A 63 22.43 -16.48 -4.51
CA ALA A 63 22.66 -17.54 -3.53
C ALA A 63 23.80 -17.16 -2.57
N VAL A 64 23.65 -17.54 -1.31
CA VAL A 64 24.71 -17.36 -0.31
C VAL A 64 25.87 -18.27 -0.64
N ARG A 65 27.06 -17.69 -0.83
CA ARG A 65 28.29 -18.44 -1.12
C ARG A 65 29.11 -18.78 0.12
N ASN A 66 28.90 -18.04 1.20
CA ASN A 66 29.65 -18.12 2.43
C ASN A 66 28.66 -18.15 3.62
N HIS A 67 28.92 -19.05 4.57
CA HIS A 67 28.08 -19.26 5.75
C HIS A 67 28.69 -18.65 7.03
N ASP A 68 29.71 -17.78 6.91
CA ASP A 68 30.36 -17.19 8.08
C ASP A 68 29.41 -16.41 8.97
N GLY A 69 28.40 -15.75 8.38
CA GLY A 69 27.36 -15.09 9.17
C GLY A 69 26.57 -16.02 10.12
N LEU A 70 26.47 -17.32 9.82
CA LEU A 70 25.84 -18.28 10.70
C LEU A 70 26.73 -18.66 11.91
N LYS A 71 28.03 -18.40 11.83
CA LYS A 71 28.98 -18.63 12.91
C LYS A 71 29.02 -17.47 13.89
N GLU A 72 28.82 -16.25 13.37
CA GLU A 72 28.88 -15.02 14.14
C GLU A 72 27.53 -14.68 14.82
N PHE A 73 26.41 -15.10 14.23
CA PHE A 73 25.07 -14.82 14.74
C PHE A 73 24.36 -16.13 15.10
N ASP A 74 23.82 -16.23 16.30
CA ASP A 74 23.01 -17.38 16.73
C ASP A 74 21.59 -17.31 16.12
N ILE A 75 21.54 -17.28 14.80
CA ILE A 75 20.30 -17.25 14.03
C ILE A 75 20.20 -18.52 13.19
N LYS A 76 19.17 -19.31 13.45
CA LYS A 76 18.84 -20.48 12.62
C LYS A 76 17.95 -20.04 11.45
N PRO A 77 18.44 -20.10 10.21
CA PRO A 77 17.62 -19.76 9.05
C PRO A 77 16.47 -20.76 8.91
N ILE A 78 15.31 -20.25 8.52
CA ILE A 78 14.13 -21.08 8.24
C ILE A 78 14.00 -21.34 6.74
N GLY A 79 13.31 -22.43 6.38
CA GLY A 79 13.02 -22.78 5.00
C GLY A 79 11.96 -21.88 4.37
N VAL A 80 11.91 -21.90 3.04
CA VAL A 80 11.01 -21.06 2.24
C VAL A 80 9.54 -21.30 2.60
N SER A 81 9.15 -22.56 2.76
CA SER A 81 7.75 -22.89 3.08
C SER A 81 7.32 -22.30 4.42
N GLU A 82 8.16 -22.43 5.44
CA GLU A 82 7.89 -21.87 6.77
C GLU A 82 7.91 -20.34 6.75
N ALA A 83 8.89 -19.74 6.09
CA ALA A 83 8.98 -18.29 5.97
C ALA A 83 7.74 -17.70 5.29
N MET A 84 7.26 -18.35 4.24
CA MET A 84 6.07 -17.95 3.51
C MET A 84 4.80 -18.12 4.34
N SER A 85 4.67 -19.23 5.06
CA SER A 85 3.54 -19.46 5.97
C SER A 85 3.46 -18.39 7.06
N ARG A 86 4.61 -18.04 7.67
CA ARG A 86 4.67 -16.96 8.67
C ARG A 86 4.30 -15.59 8.07
N ALA A 87 4.76 -15.31 6.85
CA ALA A 87 4.44 -14.07 6.17
C ALA A 87 2.95 -13.96 5.84
N ILE A 88 2.34 -15.02 5.32
CA ILE A 88 0.90 -15.09 5.01
C ILE A 88 0.07 -14.89 6.27
N LYS A 89 0.42 -15.62 7.35
CA LYS A 89 -0.28 -15.49 8.63
C LYS A 89 -0.20 -14.06 9.17
N LYS A 90 0.98 -13.44 9.13
CA LYS A 90 1.18 -12.06 9.57
C LYS A 90 0.39 -11.06 8.71
N GLU A 91 0.26 -11.31 7.41
CA GLU A 91 -0.55 -10.52 6.50
C GLU A 91 -2.06 -10.64 6.82
N GLU A 92 -2.53 -11.85 7.10
CA GLU A 92 -3.93 -12.12 7.47
C GLU A 92 -4.31 -11.54 8.84
N GLU A 93 -3.39 -11.53 9.78
CA GLU A 93 -3.59 -10.91 11.10
C GLU A 93 -3.47 -9.37 11.05
N TYR A 94 -3.31 -8.77 9.87
CA TYR A 94 -3.13 -7.31 9.68
C TYR A 94 -2.02 -6.66 10.52
N TRP A 95 -1.06 -7.47 10.98
CA TRP A 95 0.05 -7.02 11.84
C TRP A 95 1.30 -6.57 11.07
N ASN A 96 1.17 -6.34 9.78
CA ASN A 96 2.30 -5.85 8.98
C ASN A 96 2.63 -4.41 9.36
N GLU A 97 3.84 -4.18 9.82
CA GLU A 97 4.36 -2.84 10.12
C GLU A 97 4.43 -1.98 8.86
N THR A 98 4.72 -2.59 7.71
CA THR A 98 4.81 -1.91 6.41
C THR A 98 4.06 -2.70 5.35
N SER A 99 3.35 -2.00 4.48
CA SER A 99 2.68 -2.56 3.31
C SER A 99 3.08 -1.79 2.04
N TRP A 100 3.06 -2.47 0.89
CA TRP A 100 3.34 -1.80 -0.39
C TRP A 100 2.45 -0.58 -0.68
N PRO A 101 1.15 -0.58 -0.34
CA PRO A 101 0.31 0.60 -0.46
C PRO A 101 0.81 1.80 0.33
N ASP A 102 1.54 1.58 1.43
CA ASP A 102 2.04 2.63 2.31
C ASP A 102 3.37 3.25 1.84
N ALA A 103 3.97 2.73 0.76
CA ALA A 103 5.21 3.26 0.22
C ALA A 103 5.08 4.72 -0.21
N LEU A 104 5.96 5.59 0.29
CA LEU A 104 6.00 7.03 0.00
C LEU A 104 6.56 7.37 -1.40
N SER A 105 6.80 6.40 -2.25
CA SER A 105 7.55 6.51 -3.50
C SER A 105 6.95 7.41 -4.58
N SER A 106 5.79 8.03 -4.35
CA SER A 106 5.02 8.59 -5.44
C SER A 106 5.00 10.11 -5.54
N VAL A 107 5.34 10.84 -4.52
CA VAL A 107 4.98 12.25 -4.44
C VAL A 107 6.21 13.16 -4.35
N GLY A 108 7.03 13.16 -5.40
CA GLY A 108 8.06 14.19 -5.57
C GLY A 108 9.13 14.24 -4.46
N PRO A 109 9.95 15.28 -4.41
CA PRO A 109 10.99 15.43 -3.40
C PRO A 109 10.40 15.46 -2.00
N GLU A 110 11.13 14.89 -1.03
CA GLU A 110 10.77 14.87 0.39
C GLU A 110 10.27 16.24 0.83
N LYS A 111 9.01 16.29 1.23
CA LYS A 111 8.41 17.52 1.73
C LYS A 111 8.75 17.62 3.21
N ASN A 112 9.73 18.45 3.56
CA ASN A 112 9.96 18.85 4.93
C ASN A 112 8.68 19.45 5.52
N TRP A 113 8.13 18.79 6.49
CA TRP A 113 6.98 19.22 7.26
C TRP A 113 7.42 20.38 8.18
N GLY A 114 7.20 21.61 7.74
CA GLY A 114 7.60 22.75 8.58
C GLY A 114 7.66 24.08 7.86
N GLY A 115 6.59 24.48 7.23
CA GLY A 115 6.52 25.80 6.64
C GLY A 115 5.11 26.14 6.21
N VAL A 116 4.32 26.70 7.10
CA VAL A 116 3.03 27.27 6.76
C VAL A 116 3.28 28.55 5.98
N LYS A 117 3.33 28.48 4.65
CA LYS A 117 3.17 29.68 3.83
C LYS A 117 1.68 29.99 3.80
N PHE A 118 1.31 31.09 4.46
CA PHE A 118 0.01 31.71 4.31
C PHE A 118 -0.09 32.29 2.88
N GLY A 119 -0.63 31.52 1.96
CA GLY A 119 -0.99 31.94 0.62
C GLY A 119 -2.22 31.16 0.20
N ASN A 120 -3.24 31.84 -0.26
CA ASN A 120 -4.50 31.36 -0.85
C ASN A 120 -4.97 29.95 -0.40
N ARG A 121 -5.23 29.78 0.89
CA ARG A 121 -5.81 28.57 1.44
C ARG A 121 -7.32 28.63 1.26
N ILE A 122 -7.86 27.71 0.47
CA ILE A 122 -9.31 27.51 0.35
C ILE A 122 -9.74 26.53 1.45
N ILE A 123 -10.70 26.93 2.28
CA ILE A 123 -11.26 26.10 3.33
C ILE A 123 -12.76 25.96 3.07
N ASP A 124 -13.25 24.71 2.96
CA ASP A 124 -14.67 24.39 3.01
C ASP A 124 -14.91 23.70 4.35
N HIS A 125 -15.70 24.31 5.22
CA HIS A 125 -16.05 23.79 6.54
C HIS A 125 -17.55 23.58 6.63
N ARG A 126 -17.94 22.37 7.00
CA ARG A 126 -19.35 21.99 7.17
C ARG A 126 -19.53 21.27 8.49
N SER A 127 -20.61 21.57 9.20
CA SER A 127 -20.98 20.89 10.43
C SER A 127 -22.43 20.43 10.37
N LEU A 128 -22.71 19.31 11.03
CA LEU A 128 -24.04 18.73 11.14
C LEU A 128 -24.22 18.23 12.57
N VAL A 129 -25.35 18.56 13.17
CA VAL A 129 -25.74 18.00 14.46
C VAL A 129 -26.50 16.70 14.21
N ILE A 130 -26.08 15.63 14.88
CA ILE A 130 -26.68 14.30 14.77
C ILE A 130 -27.05 13.79 16.16
N SER A 131 -28.15 13.03 16.25
CA SER A 131 -28.60 12.41 17.49
C SER A 131 -28.01 11.00 17.64
N ALA A 132 -26.69 10.92 17.84
CA ALA A 132 -25.97 9.66 18.00
C ALA A 132 -24.83 9.83 19.00
N GLY A 133 -24.41 8.75 19.64
CA GLY A 133 -23.23 8.76 20.49
C GLY A 133 -21.95 9.02 19.68
N ARG A 134 -20.93 9.55 20.34
CA ARG A 134 -19.66 9.93 19.69
C ARG A 134 -19.01 8.78 18.92
N SER A 135 -18.95 7.59 19.52
CA SER A 135 -18.38 6.40 18.87
C SER A 135 -19.23 5.92 17.70
N GLU A 136 -20.55 5.98 17.82
CA GLU A 136 -21.49 5.64 16.76
C GLU A 136 -21.38 6.60 15.57
N ALA A 137 -21.27 7.89 15.86
CA ALA A 137 -21.06 8.94 14.87
C ALA A 137 -19.69 8.79 14.14
N PHE A 138 -18.66 8.32 14.84
CA PHE A 138 -17.33 8.14 14.29
C PHE A 138 -17.17 6.81 13.54
N ALA A 139 -17.99 5.79 13.79
CA ALA A 139 -17.89 4.47 13.16
C ALA A 139 -17.83 4.52 11.62
N PRO A 140 -18.69 5.30 10.90
CA PRO A 140 -18.56 5.44 9.46
C PRO A 140 -17.26 6.14 9.03
N ILE A 141 -16.77 7.12 9.81
CA ILE A 141 -15.50 7.81 9.55
C ILE A 141 -14.35 6.81 9.65
N ARG A 142 -14.38 5.94 10.65
CA ARG A 142 -13.38 4.87 10.84
C ARG A 142 -13.34 3.90 9.66
N ARG A 143 -14.44 3.66 8.95
CA ARG A 143 -14.56 2.69 7.84
C ARG A 143 -14.39 3.29 6.45
N ILE A 144 -14.12 4.58 6.32
CA ILE A 144 -14.02 5.26 5.03
C ILE A 144 -12.87 4.72 4.17
N GLY A 145 -13.05 4.67 2.86
CA GLY A 145 -12.04 4.21 1.89
C GLY A 145 -12.06 2.70 1.62
N GLY A 146 -11.20 2.25 0.71
CA GLY A 146 -11.10 0.86 0.29
C GLY A 146 -12.42 0.29 -0.25
N ASN A 147 -12.80 -0.90 0.23
CA ASN A 147 -14.03 -1.58 -0.20
C ASN A 147 -15.31 -0.84 0.24
N THR A 148 -15.30 -0.16 1.38
CA THR A 148 -16.42 0.66 1.83
C THR A 148 -16.62 1.89 0.94
N GLY A 149 -15.54 2.39 0.37
CA GLY A 149 -15.55 3.59 -0.47
C GLY A 149 -15.75 4.88 0.33
N TRP A 150 -16.21 5.92 -0.37
CA TRP A 150 -16.34 7.29 0.16
C TRP A 150 -17.81 7.66 0.41
N TYR A 151 -18.69 6.68 0.58
CA TYR A 151 -20.12 6.76 0.82
C TYR A 151 -20.91 7.53 -0.27
N TYR A 152 -20.47 8.73 -0.61
CA TYR A 152 -21.14 9.57 -1.60
C TYR A 152 -20.33 9.63 -2.90
N VAL A 153 -21.01 9.45 -4.02
CA VAL A 153 -20.47 9.60 -5.39
C VAL A 153 -19.23 8.75 -5.67
N ASN A 154 -19.20 7.51 -5.22
CA ASN A 154 -18.09 6.58 -5.43
C ASN A 154 -17.66 6.47 -6.91
N THR A 155 -18.59 6.62 -7.84
CA THR A 155 -18.29 6.60 -9.29
C THR A 155 -17.40 7.77 -9.69
N LEU A 156 -17.64 8.98 -9.16
CA LEU A 156 -16.78 10.13 -9.44
C LEU A 156 -15.39 9.97 -8.79
N TRP A 157 -15.31 9.37 -7.62
CA TRP A 157 -14.04 9.06 -6.99
C TRP A 157 -13.23 8.03 -7.80
N ARG A 158 -13.91 7.02 -8.37
CA ARG A 158 -13.29 6.06 -9.31
C ARG A 158 -12.80 6.74 -10.59
N LEU A 159 -13.63 7.60 -11.18
CA LEU A 159 -13.24 8.38 -12.35
C LEU A 159 -12.04 9.28 -12.04
N ARG A 160 -12.08 9.99 -10.91
CA ARG A 160 -10.97 10.82 -10.44
C ARG A 160 -9.68 10.01 -10.26
N GLY A 161 -9.77 8.84 -9.63
CA GLY A 161 -8.65 7.94 -9.45
C GLY A 161 -8.08 7.42 -10.78
N PHE A 162 -8.94 7.15 -11.76
CA PHE A 162 -8.53 6.77 -13.10
C PHE A 162 -7.79 7.92 -13.82
N VAL A 163 -8.33 9.13 -13.75
CA VAL A 163 -7.68 10.32 -14.32
C VAL A 163 -6.32 10.56 -13.65
N ASP A 164 -6.25 10.51 -12.33
CA ASP A 164 -4.99 10.65 -11.58
C ASP A 164 -3.94 9.61 -12.03
N TYR A 165 -4.41 8.38 -12.27
CA TYR A 165 -3.57 7.33 -12.82
C TYR A 165 -3.00 7.65 -14.20
N LEU A 166 -3.80 8.16 -15.11
CA LEU A 166 -3.35 8.56 -16.46
C LEU A 166 -2.24 9.61 -16.41
N PHE A 167 -2.29 10.51 -15.42
CA PHE A 167 -1.26 11.52 -15.18
C PHE A 167 -0.11 11.04 -14.30
N GLY A 168 -0.04 9.72 -14.03
CA GLY A 168 1.04 9.10 -13.24
C GLY A 168 0.93 9.33 -11.74
N GLY A 169 -0.27 9.59 -11.23
CA GLY A 169 -0.58 9.60 -9.80
C GLY A 169 -0.87 8.20 -9.26
N VAL A 170 -1.24 8.13 -7.98
CA VAL A 170 -1.48 6.86 -7.28
C VAL A 170 -2.82 6.21 -7.63
N GLY A 171 -3.80 6.99 -8.05
CA GLY A 171 -5.15 6.51 -8.29
C GLY A 171 -5.79 5.89 -7.04
N LEU A 172 -6.75 4.97 -7.24
CA LEU A 172 -7.39 4.20 -6.16
C LEU A 172 -6.71 2.85 -5.89
N ARG A 173 -5.52 2.61 -6.45
CA ARG A 173 -4.89 1.29 -6.43
C ARG A 173 -4.35 0.85 -5.07
N ARG A 174 -4.14 1.78 -4.16
CA ARG A 174 -3.61 1.46 -2.83
C ARG A 174 -4.63 0.80 -1.93
N GLY A 175 -5.93 1.15 -2.13
CA GLY A 175 -6.99 0.62 -1.29
C GLY A 175 -6.82 1.01 0.17
N ARG A 176 -7.23 0.11 1.04
CA ARG A 176 -7.12 0.23 2.50
C ARG A 176 -6.55 -1.08 3.05
N ARG A 177 -5.61 -0.98 4.00
CA ARG A 177 -4.95 -2.15 4.58
C ARG A 177 -5.87 -2.99 5.46
N ASP A 178 -6.53 -2.34 6.42
CA ASP A 178 -7.41 -2.97 7.40
C ASP A 178 -8.81 -2.35 7.29
N PRO A 179 -9.89 -3.15 7.17
CA PRO A 179 -11.25 -2.62 7.01
C PRO A 179 -11.78 -1.86 8.23
N ASP A 180 -11.30 -2.17 9.44
CA ASP A 180 -11.83 -1.64 10.69
C ASP A 180 -10.85 -0.74 11.46
N HIS A 181 -9.55 -0.92 11.23
CA HIS A 181 -8.51 -0.16 11.94
C HIS A 181 -7.79 0.82 11.03
N ILE A 182 -7.46 1.96 11.60
CA ILE A 182 -6.68 3.04 10.96
C ILE A 182 -5.46 3.34 11.82
N ARG A 183 -4.32 3.55 11.18
CA ARG A 183 -3.09 4.02 11.83
C ARG A 183 -2.55 5.24 11.10
N VAL A 184 -1.87 6.10 11.81
CA VAL A 184 -1.12 7.20 11.21
C VAL A 184 -0.08 6.62 10.24
N GLY A 185 -0.05 7.14 9.02
CA GLY A 185 0.79 6.64 7.94
C GLY A 185 0.11 5.65 6.99
N ASP A 186 -1.07 5.09 7.33
CA ASP A 186 -1.81 4.21 6.42
C ASP A 186 -2.25 4.96 5.16
N SER A 187 -2.34 4.25 4.04
CA SER A 187 -3.00 4.76 2.84
C SER A 187 -4.47 4.38 2.82
N LEU A 188 -5.31 5.35 2.50
CA LEU A 188 -6.73 5.17 2.21
C LEU A 188 -6.97 5.62 0.78
N ASP A 189 -6.90 4.70 -0.17
CA ASP A 189 -6.94 4.98 -1.61
C ASP A 189 -5.83 5.95 -2.04
N PHE A 190 -6.15 7.20 -2.34
CA PHE A 190 -5.19 8.27 -2.69
C PHE A 190 -4.92 9.25 -1.55
N TRP A 191 -5.36 8.92 -0.34
CA TRP A 191 -5.13 9.70 0.85
C TRP A 191 -4.11 9.02 1.76
N ARG A 192 -3.40 9.81 2.55
CA ARG A 192 -2.54 9.34 3.63
C ARG A 192 -3.09 9.80 4.96
N VAL A 193 -3.19 8.90 5.93
CA VAL A 193 -3.57 9.25 7.29
C VAL A 193 -2.46 10.05 7.94
N GLU A 194 -2.72 11.32 8.21
CA GLU A 194 -1.79 12.25 8.86
C GLU A 194 -2.00 12.29 10.37
N ALA A 195 -3.26 12.24 10.82
CA ALA A 195 -3.61 12.15 12.23
C ALA A 195 -4.85 11.29 12.40
N PHE A 196 -4.88 10.51 13.47
CA PHE A 196 -6.02 9.69 13.88
C PHE A 196 -6.15 9.73 15.40
N GLU A 197 -7.31 10.14 15.86
CA GLU A 197 -7.74 10.13 17.25
C GLU A 197 -9.05 9.37 17.30
N ASP A 198 -9.07 8.22 17.95
CA ASP A 198 -10.23 7.34 17.96
C ASP A 198 -11.44 8.06 18.55
N ASP A 199 -12.59 7.85 17.91
CA ASP A 199 -13.87 8.52 18.23
C ASP A 199 -13.85 10.06 18.22
N ALA A 200 -12.78 10.68 17.70
CA ALA A 200 -12.60 12.13 17.70
C ALA A 200 -12.27 12.71 16.33
N ARG A 201 -11.17 12.29 15.74
CA ARG A 201 -10.64 12.98 14.55
C ARG A 201 -9.90 12.04 13.60
N LEU A 202 -10.16 12.23 12.31
CA LEU A 202 -9.39 11.65 11.22
C LEU A 202 -8.94 12.78 10.30
N ARG A 203 -7.64 12.93 10.11
CA ARG A 203 -7.05 13.87 9.16
C ARG A 203 -6.28 13.14 8.08
N LEU A 204 -6.61 13.45 6.85
CA LEU A 204 -6.08 12.84 5.65
C LEU A 204 -5.33 13.87 4.80
N PHE A 205 -4.19 13.50 4.28
CA PHE A 205 -3.43 14.26 3.31
C PHE A 205 -3.57 13.64 1.91
N ALA A 206 -3.87 14.46 0.89
CA ALA A 206 -4.01 13.99 -0.48
C ALA A 206 -2.65 13.69 -1.11
N GLU A 207 -2.45 12.47 -1.55
CA GLU A 207 -1.26 12.03 -2.31
C GLU A 207 -1.50 12.02 -3.83
N MET A 208 -2.72 12.33 -4.28
CA MET A 208 -3.02 12.53 -5.70
C MET A 208 -2.29 13.76 -6.25
N LYS A 209 -2.07 13.78 -7.56
CA LYS A 209 -1.50 14.94 -8.24
C LYS A 209 -2.50 16.08 -8.28
N LEU A 210 -2.24 17.10 -7.48
CA LEU A 210 -3.02 18.33 -7.40
C LEU A 210 -2.10 19.54 -7.59
N PRO A 211 -2.60 20.65 -8.15
CA PRO A 211 -1.88 21.93 -8.15
C PRO A 211 -1.92 22.54 -6.75
N GLY A 212 -1.19 21.94 -5.79
CA GLY A 212 -1.18 22.36 -4.40
C GLY A 212 -1.25 21.20 -3.43
N ARG A 213 -1.58 21.50 -2.17
CA ARG A 213 -1.77 20.51 -1.11
C ARG A 213 -3.23 20.52 -0.68
N ALA A 214 -3.79 19.35 -0.41
CA ALA A 214 -5.16 19.23 0.07
C ALA A 214 -5.22 18.31 1.29
N TRP A 215 -6.10 18.65 2.22
CA TRP A 215 -6.42 17.87 3.40
C TRP A 215 -7.92 17.67 3.49
N LEU A 216 -8.31 16.54 4.01
CA LEU A 216 -9.66 16.25 4.46
C LEU A 216 -9.58 15.95 5.96
N GLU A 217 -10.35 16.67 6.74
CA GLU A 217 -10.44 16.46 8.19
C GLU A 217 -11.89 16.21 8.57
N LEU A 218 -12.10 15.13 9.30
CA LEU A 218 -13.39 14.70 9.83
C LEU A 218 -13.29 14.66 11.34
N GLU A 219 -14.15 15.38 12.03
CA GLU A 219 -14.14 15.55 13.49
C GLU A 219 -15.52 15.30 14.07
N VAL A 220 -15.57 14.61 15.21
CA VAL A 220 -16.78 14.42 16.03
C VAL A 220 -16.52 15.03 17.41
N LYS A 221 -17.40 15.93 17.81
CA LYS A 221 -17.33 16.65 19.11
C LYS A 221 -18.37 16.16 20.07
#